data_b4ad240b19b9ea8c13eab73852bbd713
#
_entry.id   b4ad240b19b9ea8c13eab73852bbd713
#
_cell.length_a   1.000
_cell.length_b   1.000
_cell.length_c   1.000
_cell.angle_alpha   90.00
_cell.angle_beta   90.00
_cell.angle_gamma   90.00
#
_symmetry.space_group_name_H-M   'P 1'
#
loop_
_entity.id
_entity.type
_entity.pdbx_description
1 polymer ?
#
loop_
_entity_poly.entity_id
_entity_poly.type
_entity_poly.pdbx_seq_one_letter_code
_entity_poly.pdbx_strand_id
1 'polypeptide(L)'
;RKQEAIRWTEALEPLKKQKGHHDIGFLIYCSFGNAYRLTKKEEYKQIIIEAANSLCTRFSPKTGCIKSWNYRKSWNGKDEWFYPVIIDNMMNLELLYFASKVTGDPHYAEIANSHAITTMAYRETKKPEFLEMAQRTAEFWLNHSNLPEDMVPYWDFNAGQEGYVPEWEYDANDFKEIPRDASAAAITASALLELYQYVDKKTGKRYYQAAVKTLKSLASPSYLAAQGTNGNFLLKHCVGSIPHKNEIDVPLVYADYYFLEALHRYKNSEGIK
;
A
#
# COMPACT_ATOMS: atom_id res chain seq x y z
N ARG A 1 26.87 -3.27 5.94
CA ARG A 1 25.40 -3.29 5.74
C ARG A 1 24.66 -2.47 6.80
N LYS A 2 24.85 -2.72 8.12
CA LYS A 2 24.15 -1.95 9.18
C LYS A 2 24.43 -0.45 9.12
N GLN A 3 25.70 -0.05 9.00
CA GLN A 3 26.10 1.35 8.88
C GLN A 3 25.56 2.00 7.61
N GLU A 4 25.52 1.28 6.52
CA GLU A 4 24.96 1.75 5.27
C GLU A 4 23.45 1.99 5.38
N ALA A 5 22.71 1.07 5.99
CA ALA A 5 21.28 1.25 6.28
C ALA A 5 21.02 2.48 7.17
N ILE A 6 21.83 2.67 8.20
CA ILE A 6 21.75 3.86 9.07
C ILE A 6 21.97 5.13 8.25
N ARG A 7 23.03 5.20 7.43
CA ARG A 7 23.35 6.36 6.59
C ARG A 7 22.19 6.74 5.68
N TRP A 8 21.59 5.77 5.00
CA TRP A 8 20.44 6.02 4.12
C TRP A 8 19.18 6.43 4.88
N THR A 9 18.94 5.84 6.05
CA THR A 9 17.81 6.25 6.90
C THR A 9 17.97 7.69 7.37
N GLU A 10 19.14 8.04 7.91
CA GLU A 10 19.40 9.38 8.46
C GLU A 10 19.42 10.47 7.37
N ALA A 11 19.77 10.14 6.13
CA ALA A 11 19.67 11.06 4.99
C ALA A 11 18.23 11.54 4.71
N LEU A 12 17.21 10.78 5.15
CA LEU A 12 15.80 11.15 4.98
C LEU A 12 15.26 12.09 6.08
N GLU A 13 16.03 12.35 7.15
CA GLU A 13 15.58 13.14 8.29
C GLU A 13 15.00 14.53 7.90
N PRO A 14 15.59 15.31 6.98
CA PRO A 14 15.05 16.61 6.60
C PRO A 14 13.60 16.56 6.10
N LEU A 15 13.16 15.41 5.56
CA LEU A 15 11.82 15.21 5.00
C LEU A 15 10.72 15.16 6.08
N LYS A 16 11.06 15.00 7.38
CA LYS A 16 10.09 15.02 8.48
C LYS A 16 9.23 16.29 8.56
N LYS A 17 9.71 17.41 7.98
CA LYS A 17 9.02 18.70 7.93
C LYS A 17 8.29 18.97 6.62
N GLN A 18 8.28 18.02 5.71
CA GLN A 18 7.66 18.13 4.41
C GLN A 18 6.13 18.25 4.55
N LYS A 19 5.51 19.19 3.82
CA LYS A 19 4.06 19.48 3.84
C LYS A 19 3.44 19.64 2.46
N GLY A 20 4.20 19.43 1.38
CA GLY A 20 3.75 19.65 -0.01
C GLY A 20 2.89 18.51 -0.56
N HIS A 21 3.10 17.30 -0.09
CA HIS A 21 2.38 16.07 -0.46
C HIS A 21 2.19 15.15 0.75
N HIS A 22 1.42 14.07 0.57
CA HIS A 22 1.05 13.15 1.66
C HIS A 22 2.06 12.04 1.94
N ASP A 23 3.05 11.81 1.06
CA ASP A 23 3.96 10.64 1.09
C ASP A 23 4.91 10.60 2.29
N ILE A 24 4.75 11.50 3.23
CA ILE A 24 5.62 11.59 4.41
C ILE A 24 5.61 10.31 5.27
N GLY A 25 4.48 9.57 5.27
CA GLY A 25 4.40 8.27 5.91
C GLY A 25 5.34 7.25 5.27
N PHE A 26 5.36 7.18 3.94
CA PHE A 26 6.29 6.34 3.21
C PHE A 26 7.75 6.75 3.46
N LEU A 27 8.04 8.04 3.33
CA LEU A 27 9.39 8.56 3.44
C LEU A 27 10.00 8.32 4.83
N ILE A 28 9.21 8.51 5.87
CA ILE A 28 9.70 8.49 7.26
C ILE A 28 9.37 7.18 7.96
N TYR A 29 8.15 6.68 7.91
CA TYR A 29 7.80 5.52 8.74
C TYR A 29 8.36 4.20 8.21
N CYS A 30 8.46 4.03 6.88
CA CYS A 30 9.11 2.86 6.31
C CYS A 30 10.61 2.79 6.63
N SER A 31 11.27 3.94 6.83
CA SER A 31 12.69 4.02 7.18
C SER A 31 12.91 4.13 8.69
N PHE A 32 12.56 5.25 9.29
CA PHE A 32 12.75 5.52 10.72
C PHE A 32 11.90 4.64 11.62
N GLY A 33 10.70 4.22 11.20
CA GLY A 33 9.86 3.28 11.94
C GLY A 33 10.56 1.94 12.13
N ASN A 34 11.12 1.39 11.06
CA ASN A 34 11.92 0.17 11.12
C ASN A 34 13.21 0.37 11.94
N ALA A 35 13.90 1.48 11.73
CA ALA A 35 15.13 1.81 12.47
C ALA A 35 14.86 1.94 13.99
N TYR A 36 13.77 2.61 14.38
CA TYR A 36 13.34 2.70 15.78
C TYR A 36 12.98 1.33 16.37
N ARG A 37 12.22 0.50 15.62
CA ARG A 37 11.86 -0.85 16.06
C ARG A 37 13.10 -1.70 16.39
N LEU A 38 14.16 -1.58 15.58
CA LEU A 38 15.39 -2.35 15.71
C LEU A 38 16.40 -1.77 16.72
N THR A 39 16.44 -0.44 16.89
CA THR A 39 17.50 0.23 17.68
C THR A 39 17.00 0.84 18.97
N LYS A 40 15.69 1.15 19.06
CA LYS A 40 15.07 1.88 20.17
C LYS A 40 15.67 3.28 20.42
N LYS A 41 16.35 3.86 19.41
CA LYS A 41 16.90 5.22 19.53
C LYS A 41 15.77 6.25 19.65
N GLU A 42 15.79 7.02 20.74
CA GLU A 42 14.77 8.03 21.03
C GLU A 42 14.70 9.12 19.95
N GLU A 43 15.84 9.49 19.37
CA GLU A 43 15.90 10.47 18.27
C GLU A 43 15.04 10.04 17.07
N TYR A 44 15.03 8.76 16.73
CA TYR A 44 14.21 8.23 15.63
C TYR A 44 12.72 8.32 15.94
N LYS A 45 12.33 8.09 17.20
CA LYS A 45 10.94 8.28 17.64
C LYS A 45 10.51 9.75 17.49
N GLN A 46 11.36 10.70 17.86
CA GLN A 46 11.05 12.13 17.72
C GLN A 46 10.90 12.54 16.25
N ILE A 47 11.76 12.02 15.36
CA ILE A 47 11.64 12.24 13.91
C ILE A 47 10.28 11.74 13.37
N ILE A 48 9.83 10.57 13.83
CA ILE A 48 8.51 10.01 13.42
C ILE A 48 7.37 10.89 13.93
N ILE A 49 7.43 11.39 15.17
CA ILE A 49 6.41 12.28 15.74
C ILE A 49 6.36 13.62 14.97
N GLU A 50 7.52 14.22 14.64
CA GLU A 50 7.55 15.44 13.81
C GLU A 50 6.95 15.21 12.43
N ALA A 51 7.22 14.07 11.80
CA ALA A 51 6.63 13.70 10.52
C ALA A 51 5.10 13.52 10.62
N ALA A 52 4.61 12.91 11.70
CA ALA A 52 3.18 12.78 11.96
C ALA A 52 2.51 14.16 12.10
N ASN A 53 3.12 15.10 12.81
CA ASN A 53 2.65 16.47 12.90
C ASN A 53 2.58 17.15 11.52
N SER A 54 3.58 16.92 10.68
CA SER A 54 3.60 17.46 9.32
C SER A 54 2.48 16.87 8.46
N LEU A 55 2.19 15.58 8.56
CA LEU A 55 1.08 14.92 7.87
C LEU A 55 -0.28 15.43 8.36
N CYS A 56 -0.47 15.62 9.67
CA CYS A 56 -1.71 16.16 10.25
C CYS A 56 -2.08 17.52 9.67
N THR A 57 -1.11 18.35 9.28
CA THR A 57 -1.39 19.66 8.64
C THR A 57 -2.13 19.55 7.31
N ARG A 58 -2.18 18.37 6.71
CA ARG A 58 -2.85 18.11 5.44
C ARG A 58 -4.28 17.59 5.62
N PHE A 59 -4.70 17.35 6.84
CA PHE A 59 -6.06 16.91 7.17
C PHE A 59 -7.03 18.08 7.16
N SER A 60 -8.23 17.84 6.65
CA SER A 60 -9.34 18.79 6.73
C SER A 60 -10.53 18.14 7.43
N PRO A 61 -10.99 18.69 8.56
CA PRO A 61 -12.22 18.20 9.21
C PRO A 61 -13.46 18.30 8.32
N LYS A 62 -13.48 19.25 7.38
CA LYS A 62 -14.59 19.43 6.44
C LYS A 62 -14.76 18.25 5.48
N THR A 63 -13.65 17.67 5.03
CA THR A 63 -13.65 16.52 4.10
C THR A 63 -13.49 15.19 4.82
N GLY A 64 -13.01 15.20 6.07
CA GLY A 64 -12.65 13.99 6.82
C GLY A 64 -11.40 13.28 6.27
N CYS A 65 -10.64 13.92 5.37
CA CYS A 65 -9.54 13.28 4.64
C CYS A 65 -8.24 14.05 4.74
N ILE A 66 -7.12 13.37 4.49
CA ILE A 66 -5.78 13.94 4.30
C ILE A 66 -5.63 14.24 2.81
N LYS A 67 -5.26 15.48 2.47
CA LYS A 67 -5.03 15.92 1.10
C LYS A 67 -3.75 15.35 0.52
N SER A 68 -3.83 14.75 -0.69
CA SER A 68 -2.68 14.13 -1.34
C SER A 68 -1.68 15.15 -1.90
N TRP A 69 -2.13 16.07 -2.74
CA TRP A 69 -1.30 17.17 -3.28
C TRP A 69 -2.01 18.51 -3.08
N ASN A 70 -1.34 19.60 -3.37
CA ASN A 70 -1.95 20.91 -3.30
C ASN A 70 -2.91 21.11 -4.50
N TYR A 71 -2.57 21.92 -5.46
CA TYR A 71 -3.35 22.06 -6.69
C TYR A 71 -2.84 21.08 -7.75
N ARG A 72 -3.76 20.48 -8.53
CA ARG A 72 -3.42 19.66 -9.70
C ARG A 72 -4.56 19.72 -10.72
N LYS A 73 -4.21 19.66 -12.01
CA LYS A 73 -5.17 19.33 -13.06
C LYS A 73 -5.41 17.83 -13.12
N SER A 74 -6.61 17.43 -13.51
CA SER A 74 -6.93 16.03 -13.84
C SER A 74 -6.03 15.53 -14.98
N TRP A 75 -5.92 14.21 -15.10
CA TRP A 75 -5.08 13.58 -16.12
C TRP A 75 -5.47 13.95 -17.55
N ASN A 76 -6.78 14.13 -17.81
CA ASN A 76 -7.33 14.57 -19.09
C ASN A 76 -7.31 16.10 -19.26
N GLY A 77 -6.82 16.83 -18.28
CA GLY A 77 -6.71 18.31 -18.30
C GLY A 77 -8.04 19.08 -18.22
N LYS A 78 -9.19 18.38 -18.05
CA LYS A 78 -10.52 18.99 -18.08
C LYS A 78 -10.94 19.58 -16.73
N ASP A 79 -10.48 18.97 -15.63
CA ASP A 79 -10.87 19.34 -14.27
C ASP A 79 -9.70 19.89 -13.48
N GLU A 80 -9.99 20.74 -12.49
CA GLU A 80 -9.02 21.28 -11.54
C GLU A 80 -9.28 20.73 -10.14
N TRP A 81 -8.26 20.13 -9.54
CA TRP A 81 -8.35 19.51 -8.21
C TRP A 81 -7.61 20.35 -7.17
N PHE A 82 -8.35 20.95 -6.26
CA PHE A 82 -7.81 21.75 -5.17
C PHE A 82 -7.59 20.94 -3.89
N TYR A 83 -8.28 19.80 -3.78
CA TYR A 83 -8.17 18.91 -2.64
C TYR A 83 -8.22 17.42 -3.10
N PRO A 84 -7.24 16.98 -3.89
CA PRO A 84 -7.21 15.60 -4.33
C PRO A 84 -6.91 14.66 -3.16
N VAL A 85 -7.57 13.51 -3.14
CA VAL A 85 -7.37 12.42 -2.21
C VAL A 85 -7.24 11.15 -3.01
N ILE A 86 -6.16 10.37 -2.79
CA ILE A 86 -5.93 9.10 -3.46
C ILE A 86 -5.77 7.97 -2.45
N ILE A 87 -5.97 6.75 -2.92
CA ILE A 87 -6.05 5.57 -2.05
C ILE A 87 -4.75 5.27 -1.31
N ASP A 88 -3.61 5.56 -1.90
CA ASP A 88 -2.29 5.33 -1.30
C ASP A 88 -2.03 6.16 -0.02
N ASN A 89 -2.83 7.21 0.21
CA ASN A 89 -2.86 7.89 1.51
C ASN A 89 -3.08 6.95 2.69
N MET A 90 -3.73 5.81 2.46
CA MET A 90 -3.94 4.76 3.47
C MET A 90 -2.63 4.22 4.02
N MET A 91 -1.59 4.14 3.20
CA MET A 91 -0.28 3.61 3.60
C MET A 91 0.49 4.58 4.50
N ASN A 92 0.06 5.85 4.58
CA ASN A 92 0.66 6.86 5.46
C ASN A 92 0.08 6.83 6.89
N LEU A 93 -1.01 6.10 7.12
CA LEU A 93 -1.73 6.14 8.39
C LEU A 93 -1.00 5.40 9.53
N GLU A 94 -0.14 4.44 9.22
CA GLU A 94 0.68 3.76 10.24
C GLU A 94 1.58 4.74 11.00
N LEU A 95 2.07 5.79 10.35
CA LEU A 95 2.79 6.90 10.97
C LEU A 95 1.95 7.55 12.07
N LEU A 96 0.66 7.83 11.79
CA LEU A 96 -0.25 8.49 12.73
C LEU A 96 -0.62 7.56 13.90
N TYR A 97 -0.93 6.29 13.64
CA TYR A 97 -1.20 5.33 14.70
C TYR A 97 0.00 5.10 15.62
N PHE A 98 1.20 5.06 15.04
CA PHE A 98 2.42 4.98 15.85
C PHE A 98 2.57 6.23 16.72
N ALA A 99 2.40 7.43 16.15
CA ALA A 99 2.50 8.68 16.90
C ALA A 99 1.49 8.73 18.05
N SER A 100 0.23 8.38 17.81
CA SER A 100 -0.79 8.29 18.86
C SER A 100 -0.39 7.33 19.98
N LYS A 101 0.11 6.16 19.63
CA LYS A 101 0.52 5.13 20.59
C LYS A 101 1.68 5.57 21.48
N VAL A 102 2.67 6.27 20.94
CA VAL A 102 3.89 6.63 21.70
C VAL A 102 3.78 7.94 22.45
N THR A 103 2.87 8.82 22.03
CA THR A 103 2.61 10.12 22.70
C THR A 103 1.43 10.05 23.67
N GLY A 104 0.50 9.09 23.47
CA GLY A 104 -0.78 9.07 24.18
C GLY A 104 -1.80 10.09 23.64
N ASP A 105 -1.45 10.86 22.60
CA ASP A 105 -2.35 11.86 22.00
C ASP A 105 -3.31 11.18 21.01
N PRO A 106 -4.64 11.18 21.27
CA PRO A 106 -5.62 10.55 20.39
C PRO A 106 -5.77 11.28 19.04
N HIS A 107 -5.38 12.54 18.94
CA HIS A 107 -5.55 13.39 17.75
C HIS A 107 -5.00 12.72 16.48
N TYR A 108 -3.84 12.08 16.56
CA TYR A 108 -3.27 11.37 15.43
C TYR A 108 -4.14 10.19 14.96
N ALA A 109 -4.62 9.39 15.93
CA ALA A 109 -5.49 8.26 15.62
C ALA A 109 -6.86 8.72 15.10
N GLU A 110 -7.40 9.84 15.57
CA GLU A 110 -8.65 10.42 15.09
C GLU A 110 -8.57 10.82 13.62
N ILE A 111 -7.47 11.47 13.21
CA ILE A 111 -7.20 11.81 11.81
C ILE A 111 -7.06 10.54 10.97
N ALA A 112 -6.28 9.56 11.45
CA ALA A 112 -6.10 8.29 10.75
C ALA A 112 -7.44 7.56 10.58
N ASN A 113 -8.25 7.48 11.63
CA ASN A 113 -9.57 6.84 11.60
C ASN A 113 -10.53 7.53 10.63
N SER A 114 -10.54 8.87 10.61
CA SER A 114 -11.38 9.64 9.70
C SER A 114 -11.04 9.36 8.24
N HIS A 115 -9.77 9.13 7.94
CA HIS A 115 -9.31 8.80 6.58
C HIS A 115 -9.38 7.30 6.27
N ALA A 116 -9.28 6.44 7.27
CA ALA A 116 -9.07 5.00 7.10
C ALA A 116 -10.32 4.20 6.77
N ILE A 117 -10.20 3.30 5.80
CA ILE A 117 -11.24 2.32 5.42
C ILE A 117 -10.56 0.95 5.18
N THR A 118 -9.74 0.44 6.12
CA THR A 118 -8.94 -0.77 5.89
C THR A 118 -8.85 -1.69 7.11
N THR A 119 -8.32 -2.89 6.89
CA THR A 119 -8.00 -3.87 7.94
C THR A 119 -7.07 -3.28 8.99
N MET A 120 -6.11 -2.42 8.60
CA MET A 120 -5.22 -1.73 9.52
C MET A 120 -6.00 -0.85 10.51
N ALA A 121 -6.96 -0.08 10.04
CA ALA A 121 -7.80 0.76 10.90
C ALA A 121 -8.60 -0.08 11.92
N TYR A 122 -9.10 -1.25 11.51
CA TYR A 122 -9.74 -2.18 12.44
C TYR A 122 -8.75 -2.74 13.46
N ARG A 123 -7.55 -3.12 13.05
CA ARG A 123 -6.50 -3.61 13.96
C ARG A 123 -6.23 -2.63 15.09
N GLU A 124 -6.13 -1.34 14.79
CA GLU A 124 -5.78 -0.30 15.78
C GLU A 124 -6.99 0.17 16.61
N THR A 125 -8.19 0.22 16.01
CA THR A 125 -9.37 0.85 16.64
C THR A 125 -10.40 -0.14 17.15
N LYS A 126 -10.46 -1.36 16.62
CA LYS A 126 -11.50 -2.38 16.82
C LYS A 126 -12.91 -1.92 16.43
N LYS A 127 -13.06 -0.84 15.66
CA LYS A 127 -14.37 -0.35 15.22
C LYS A 127 -14.91 -1.23 14.09
N PRO A 128 -16.14 -1.79 14.22
CA PRO A 128 -16.69 -2.78 13.28
C PRO A 128 -16.84 -2.24 11.86
N GLU A 129 -17.10 -0.95 11.67
CA GLU A 129 -17.23 -0.32 10.35
C GLU A 129 -15.97 -0.49 9.49
N PHE A 130 -14.78 -0.50 10.09
CA PHE A 130 -13.53 -0.72 9.36
C PHE A 130 -13.37 -2.18 8.95
N LEU A 131 -13.81 -3.12 9.77
CA LEU A 131 -13.80 -4.54 9.42
C LEU A 131 -14.78 -4.81 8.27
N GLU A 132 -15.98 -4.26 8.34
CA GLU A 132 -16.99 -4.38 7.27
C GLU A 132 -16.44 -3.85 5.93
N MET A 133 -15.82 -2.67 5.95
CA MET A 133 -15.25 -2.10 4.74
C MET A 133 -14.08 -2.96 4.19
N ALA A 134 -13.20 -3.46 5.06
CA ALA A 134 -12.13 -4.36 4.65
C ALA A 134 -12.66 -5.65 4.02
N GLN A 135 -13.74 -6.22 4.57
CA GLN A 135 -14.42 -7.37 3.98
C GLN A 135 -15.05 -7.02 2.62
N ARG A 136 -15.75 -5.90 2.50
CA ARG A 136 -16.34 -5.47 1.21
C ARG A 136 -15.26 -5.29 0.13
N THR A 137 -14.12 -4.72 0.47
CA THR A 137 -12.99 -4.57 -0.46
C THR A 137 -12.42 -5.93 -0.87
N ALA A 138 -12.24 -6.85 0.09
CA ALA A 138 -11.78 -8.21 -0.19
C ALA A 138 -12.78 -8.97 -1.08
N GLU A 139 -14.09 -8.84 -0.81
CA GLU A 139 -15.12 -9.47 -1.61
C GLU A 139 -15.20 -8.90 -3.03
N PHE A 140 -15.05 -7.58 -3.20
CA PHE A 140 -14.95 -6.96 -4.53
C PHE A 140 -13.80 -7.57 -5.31
N TRP A 141 -12.61 -7.63 -4.72
CA TRP A 141 -11.43 -8.21 -5.36
C TRP A 141 -11.65 -9.68 -5.75
N LEU A 142 -12.02 -10.50 -4.77
CA LEU A 142 -12.09 -11.96 -4.95
C LEU A 142 -13.22 -12.44 -5.86
N ASN A 143 -14.28 -11.63 -6.03
CA ASN A 143 -15.43 -11.97 -6.87
C ASN A 143 -15.43 -11.22 -8.21
N HIS A 144 -14.41 -10.41 -8.48
CA HIS A 144 -14.39 -9.66 -9.74
C HIS A 144 -14.23 -10.60 -10.94
N SER A 145 -15.12 -10.46 -11.92
CA SER A 145 -15.20 -11.35 -13.09
C SER A 145 -13.93 -11.35 -13.96
N ASN A 146 -13.17 -10.25 -13.92
CA ASN A 146 -11.93 -10.08 -14.68
C ASN A 146 -10.66 -10.37 -13.84
N LEU A 147 -10.81 -10.90 -12.62
CA LEU A 147 -9.63 -11.35 -11.87
C LEU A 147 -9.10 -12.65 -12.49
N PRO A 148 -7.87 -12.68 -12.98
CA PRO A 148 -7.30 -13.88 -13.60
C PRO A 148 -7.18 -15.05 -12.61
N GLU A 149 -7.16 -16.27 -13.16
CA GLU A 149 -7.12 -17.49 -12.34
C GLU A 149 -5.89 -17.53 -11.40
N ASP A 150 -4.75 -16.98 -11.83
CA ASP A 150 -3.53 -16.90 -11.02
C ASP A 150 -3.57 -15.86 -9.91
N MET A 151 -4.67 -15.13 -9.76
CA MET A 151 -4.90 -14.10 -8.73
C MET A 151 -4.00 -12.85 -8.85
N VAL A 152 -3.28 -12.68 -9.96
CA VAL A 152 -2.56 -11.45 -10.25
C VAL A 152 -3.42 -10.61 -11.19
N PRO A 153 -3.93 -9.45 -10.78
CA PRO A 153 -4.87 -8.67 -11.58
C PRO A 153 -4.21 -8.02 -12.78
N TYR A 154 -5.03 -7.56 -13.70
CA TYR A 154 -4.63 -6.55 -14.66
C TYR A 154 -4.44 -5.20 -13.94
N TRP A 155 -3.76 -4.25 -14.60
CA TRP A 155 -3.52 -2.90 -14.09
C TRP A 155 -4.81 -2.14 -13.72
N ASP A 156 -5.93 -2.50 -14.32
CA ASP A 156 -7.29 -2.09 -14.00
C ASP A 156 -8.23 -3.29 -14.15
N PHE A 157 -9.20 -3.44 -13.26
CA PHE A 157 -10.14 -4.55 -13.29
C PHE A 157 -11.04 -4.57 -14.54
N ASN A 158 -11.20 -3.45 -15.24
CA ASN A 158 -11.95 -3.36 -16.48
C ASN A 158 -11.04 -3.48 -17.72
N ALA A 159 -9.72 -3.53 -17.56
CA ALA A 159 -8.80 -3.64 -18.69
C ALA A 159 -9.10 -4.89 -19.53
N GLY A 160 -9.22 -4.70 -20.84
CA GLY A 160 -9.54 -5.75 -21.79
C GLY A 160 -11.02 -6.16 -21.87
N GLN A 161 -11.90 -5.53 -21.09
CA GLN A 161 -13.34 -5.76 -21.24
C GLN A 161 -13.91 -4.95 -22.41
N GLU A 162 -14.92 -5.50 -23.05
CA GLU A 162 -15.60 -4.84 -24.16
C GLU A 162 -16.20 -3.50 -23.71
N GLY A 163 -15.92 -2.44 -24.48
CA GLY A 163 -16.42 -1.09 -24.21
C GLY A 163 -15.68 -0.32 -23.11
N TYR A 164 -14.65 -0.90 -22.49
CA TYR A 164 -13.85 -0.15 -21.51
C TYR A 164 -12.97 0.89 -22.20
N VAL A 165 -13.18 2.15 -21.86
CA VAL A 165 -12.38 3.30 -22.31
C VAL A 165 -11.95 4.08 -21.07
N PRO A 166 -10.65 4.09 -20.72
CA PRO A 166 -10.17 4.88 -19.59
C PRO A 166 -10.30 6.39 -19.86
N GLU A 167 -10.32 7.19 -18.78
CA GLU A 167 -10.49 8.65 -18.86
C GLU A 167 -9.27 9.41 -19.42
N TRP A 168 -8.14 8.74 -19.62
CA TRP A 168 -6.90 9.32 -20.14
C TRP A 168 -6.50 8.65 -21.45
N GLU A 169 -5.53 9.24 -22.16
CA GLU A 169 -4.96 8.62 -23.36
C GLU A 169 -4.38 7.24 -23.02
N TYR A 170 -5.03 6.21 -23.51
CA TYR A 170 -4.63 4.83 -23.42
C TYR A 170 -4.90 4.15 -24.74
N ASP A 171 -3.87 3.57 -25.35
CA ASP A 171 -4.02 2.68 -26.49
C ASP A 171 -3.65 1.26 -26.07
N ALA A 172 -4.59 0.34 -26.14
CA ALA A 172 -4.35 -1.07 -25.85
C ALA A 172 -3.28 -1.68 -26.78
N ASN A 173 -3.08 -1.11 -27.96
CA ASN A 173 -2.07 -1.57 -28.92
C ASN A 173 -0.65 -1.16 -28.52
N ASP A 174 -0.47 -0.25 -27.57
CA ASP A 174 0.85 0.09 -27.00
C ASP A 174 1.47 -1.11 -26.24
N PHE A 175 0.65 -2.13 -25.92
CA PHE A 175 1.06 -3.30 -25.15
C PHE A 175 0.79 -4.58 -25.95
N LYS A 176 1.77 -5.50 -26.00
CA LYS A 176 1.58 -6.82 -26.60
C LYS A 176 0.52 -7.65 -25.87
N GLU A 177 0.47 -7.49 -24.56
CA GLU A 177 -0.49 -8.11 -23.65
C GLU A 177 -0.93 -7.06 -22.65
N ILE A 178 -2.16 -7.17 -22.13
CA ILE A 178 -2.66 -6.26 -21.10
C ILE A 178 -1.76 -6.38 -19.86
N PRO A 179 -1.14 -5.28 -19.40
CA PRO A 179 -0.22 -5.33 -18.27
C PRO A 179 -0.86 -5.91 -17.01
N ARG A 180 -0.12 -6.77 -16.35
CA ARG A 180 -0.46 -7.36 -15.04
C ARG A 180 0.14 -6.52 -13.94
N ASP A 181 -0.48 -6.52 -12.75
CA ASP A 181 0.07 -5.80 -11.61
C ASP A 181 0.38 -6.73 -10.44
N ALA A 182 1.61 -7.21 -10.41
CA ALA A 182 2.12 -8.05 -9.33
C ALA A 182 2.20 -7.28 -8.00
N SER A 183 2.31 -5.94 -8.02
CA SER A 183 2.34 -5.13 -6.80
C SER A 183 0.98 -5.13 -6.10
N ALA A 184 -0.11 -4.98 -6.84
CA ALA A 184 -1.47 -5.08 -6.30
C ALA A 184 -1.76 -6.47 -5.75
N ALA A 185 -1.27 -7.53 -6.42
CA ALA A 185 -1.39 -8.90 -5.91
C ALA A 185 -0.63 -9.10 -4.60
N ALA A 186 0.59 -8.57 -4.47
CA ALA A 186 1.40 -8.67 -3.26
C ALA A 186 0.74 -7.96 -2.07
N ILE A 187 0.25 -6.73 -2.28
CA ILE A 187 -0.50 -5.95 -1.28
C ILE A 187 -1.73 -6.72 -0.83
N THR A 188 -2.51 -7.24 -1.78
CA THR A 188 -3.74 -7.99 -1.48
C THR A 188 -3.44 -9.27 -0.71
N ALA A 189 -2.41 -10.04 -1.09
CA ALA A 189 -2.02 -11.24 -0.36
C ALA A 189 -1.65 -10.93 1.09
N SER A 190 -0.87 -9.86 1.33
CA SER A 190 -0.52 -9.40 2.67
C SER A 190 -1.76 -8.99 3.48
N ALA A 191 -2.67 -8.21 2.87
CA ALA A 191 -3.90 -7.77 3.51
C ALA A 191 -4.84 -8.94 3.87
N LEU A 192 -5.02 -9.91 2.98
CA LEU A 192 -5.84 -11.09 3.23
C LEU A 192 -5.28 -11.98 4.34
N LEU A 193 -3.93 -12.10 4.44
CA LEU A 193 -3.25 -12.82 5.53
C LEU A 193 -3.31 -12.09 6.87
N GLU A 194 -3.74 -10.85 6.91
CA GLU A 194 -4.12 -10.16 8.14
C GLU A 194 -5.62 -10.30 8.40
N LEU A 195 -6.46 -10.02 7.38
CA LEU A 195 -7.91 -9.95 7.51
C LEU A 195 -8.54 -11.29 7.92
N TYR A 196 -8.00 -12.43 7.47
CA TYR A 196 -8.57 -13.76 7.79
C TYR A 196 -8.67 -14.03 9.30
N GLN A 197 -7.86 -13.35 10.11
CA GLN A 197 -7.84 -13.53 11.57
C GLN A 197 -8.99 -12.82 12.29
N TYR A 198 -9.67 -11.89 11.61
CA TYR A 198 -10.71 -11.04 12.21
C TYR A 198 -12.12 -11.40 11.78
N VAL A 199 -12.28 -12.36 10.88
CA VAL A 199 -13.58 -12.78 10.33
C VAL A 199 -13.96 -14.19 10.81
N ASP A 200 -15.18 -14.65 10.49
CA ASP A 200 -15.58 -16.01 10.80
C ASP A 200 -14.71 -17.07 10.10
N LYS A 201 -14.71 -18.30 10.64
CA LYS A 201 -13.84 -19.38 10.16
C LYS A 201 -14.02 -19.71 8.67
N LYS A 202 -15.24 -19.63 8.12
CA LYS A 202 -15.52 -19.95 6.71
C LYS A 202 -14.94 -18.88 5.80
N THR A 203 -15.22 -17.64 6.10
CA THR A 203 -14.70 -16.47 5.38
C THR A 203 -13.17 -16.39 5.50
N GLY A 204 -12.65 -16.57 6.72
CA GLY A 204 -11.20 -16.57 6.97
C GLY A 204 -10.46 -17.66 6.20
N LYS A 205 -11.00 -18.88 6.14
CA LYS A 205 -10.41 -19.95 5.33
C LYS A 205 -10.35 -19.57 3.84
N ARG A 206 -11.39 -18.95 3.32
CA ARG A 206 -11.41 -18.50 1.91
C ARG A 206 -10.37 -17.42 1.65
N TYR A 207 -10.25 -16.42 2.52
CA TYR A 207 -9.25 -15.36 2.40
C TYR A 207 -7.83 -15.91 2.48
N TYR A 208 -7.59 -16.80 3.44
CA TYR A 208 -6.30 -17.47 3.57
C TYR A 208 -5.93 -18.26 2.31
N GLN A 209 -6.86 -19.07 1.78
CA GLN A 209 -6.61 -19.85 0.56
C GLN A 209 -6.34 -18.96 -0.65
N ALA A 210 -7.05 -17.86 -0.80
CA ALA A 210 -6.82 -16.88 -1.86
C ALA A 210 -5.41 -16.25 -1.75
N ALA A 211 -5.03 -15.82 -0.55
CA ALA A 211 -3.70 -15.29 -0.30
C ALA A 211 -2.58 -16.29 -0.61
N VAL A 212 -2.74 -17.54 -0.19
CA VAL A 212 -1.76 -18.62 -0.48
C VAL A 212 -1.68 -18.89 -1.99
N LYS A 213 -2.82 -18.87 -2.71
CA LYS A 213 -2.84 -19.01 -4.17
C LYS A 213 -2.08 -17.87 -4.84
N THR A 214 -2.34 -16.63 -4.42
CA THR A 214 -1.63 -15.43 -4.91
C THR A 214 -0.12 -15.53 -4.65
N LEU A 215 0.30 -15.90 -3.44
CA LEU A 215 1.72 -16.06 -3.11
C LEU A 215 2.39 -17.15 -3.96
N LYS A 216 1.71 -18.26 -4.25
CA LYS A 216 2.24 -19.31 -5.14
C LYS A 216 2.45 -18.78 -6.55
N SER A 217 1.52 -17.97 -7.07
CA SER A 217 1.65 -17.33 -8.37
C SER A 217 2.83 -16.35 -8.40
N LEU A 218 2.91 -15.46 -7.40
CA LEU A 218 4.02 -14.48 -7.29
C LEU A 218 5.39 -15.15 -7.11
N ALA A 219 5.45 -16.31 -6.45
CA ALA A 219 6.68 -17.09 -6.28
C ALA A 219 7.04 -17.94 -7.52
N SER A 220 6.20 -17.96 -8.56
CA SER A 220 6.48 -18.69 -9.79
C SER A 220 7.49 -17.97 -10.69
N PRO A 221 8.15 -18.66 -11.62
CA PRO A 221 9.04 -18.02 -12.59
C PRO A 221 8.36 -16.95 -13.47
N SER A 222 7.04 -16.94 -13.55
CA SER A 222 6.29 -15.91 -14.27
C SER A 222 6.45 -14.53 -13.62
N TYR A 223 6.45 -14.46 -12.29
CA TYR A 223 6.49 -13.20 -11.53
C TYR A 223 7.78 -13.03 -10.71
N LEU A 224 8.37 -14.10 -10.20
CA LEU A 224 9.61 -14.02 -9.44
C LEU A 224 10.80 -13.96 -10.39
N ALA A 225 11.64 -12.97 -10.21
CA ALA A 225 12.85 -12.80 -11.00
C ALA A 225 13.93 -13.82 -10.60
N ALA A 226 14.70 -14.29 -11.56
CA ALA A 226 15.91 -15.06 -11.27
C ALA A 226 16.95 -14.20 -10.54
N GLN A 227 17.72 -14.82 -9.65
CA GLN A 227 18.72 -14.10 -8.86
C GLN A 227 19.73 -13.37 -9.77
N GLY A 228 20.01 -12.12 -9.46
CA GLY A 228 20.93 -11.27 -10.23
C GLY A 228 20.34 -10.66 -11.49
N THR A 229 19.05 -10.84 -11.74
CA THR A 229 18.31 -10.20 -12.83
C THR A 229 17.36 -9.12 -12.31
N ASN A 230 16.57 -8.50 -13.20
CA ASN A 230 15.50 -7.55 -12.85
C ASN A 230 15.98 -6.39 -11.95
N GLY A 231 17.22 -5.90 -12.11
CA GLY A 231 17.78 -4.86 -11.25
C GLY A 231 17.92 -5.26 -9.77
N ASN A 232 17.94 -6.56 -9.46
CA ASN A 232 17.88 -7.15 -8.11
C ASN A 232 16.56 -6.98 -7.36
N PHE A 233 15.48 -6.59 -8.04
CA PHE A 233 14.13 -6.67 -7.51
C PHE A 233 13.59 -8.09 -7.59
N LEU A 234 12.70 -8.45 -6.65
CA LEU A 234 12.13 -9.79 -6.57
C LEU A 234 11.01 -9.98 -7.60
N LEU A 235 10.06 -9.05 -7.66
CA LEU A 235 8.89 -9.18 -8.51
C LEU A 235 9.06 -8.44 -9.85
N LYS A 236 8.54 -9.08 -10.89
CA LYS A 236 8.36 -8.56 -12.24
C LYS A 236 6.90 -8.15 -12.44
N HIS A 237 6.62 -7.48 -13.53
CA HIS A 237 5.26 -7.22 -14.02
C HIS A 237 4.40 -6.42 -13.04
N CYS A 238 4.94 -5.30 -12.54
CA CYS A 238 4.19 -4.34 -11.75
C CYS A 238 3.80 -3.12 -12.59
N VAL A 239 2.73 -2.43 -12.18
CA VAL A 239 2.27 -1.19 -12.80
C VAL A 239 2.12 -0.10 -11.76
N GLY A 240 2.89 0.98 -11.90
CA GLY A 240 2.81 2.15 -11.03
C GLY A 240 1.90 3.23 -11.60
N SER A 241 2.05 3.59 -12.89
CA SER A 241 1.29 4.70 -13.46
C SER A 241 1.10 4.65 -14.98
N ILE A 242 0.02 4.04 -15.43
CA ILE A 242 -0.42 4.10 -16.85
C ILE A 242 -0.65 5.55 -17.32
N PRO A 243 -1.36 6.42 -16.55
CA PRO A 243 -1.63 7.80 -17.00
C PRO A 243 -0.38 8.64 -17.27
N HIS A 244 0.73 8.34 -16.60
CA HIS A 244 2.00 9.01 -16.83
C HIS A 244 2.86 8.34 -17.91
N LYS A 245 2.40 7.24 -18.47
CA LYS A 245 3.16 6.41 -19.43
C LYS A 245 4.52 5.97 -18.88
N ASN A 246 4.59 5.73 -17.56
CA ASN A 246 5.79 5.25 -16.87
C ASN A 246 5.44 4.17 -15.83
N GLU A 247 6.45 3.49 -15.34
CA GLU A 247 6.29 2.39 -14.38
C GLU A 247 5.30 1.33 -14.85
N ILE A 248 5.38 0.95 -16.13
CA ILE A 248 4.51 -0.04 -16.76
C ILE A 248 5.34 -1.28 -17.05
N ASP A 249 4.89 -2.43 -16.55
CA ASP A 249 5.57 -3.72 -16.68
C ASP A 249 7.02 -3.69 -16.16
N VAL A 250 7.23 -3.08 -15.00
CA VAL A 250 8.53 -2.88 -14.36
C VAL A 250 8.55 -3.42 -12.92
N PRO A 251 9.73 -3.62 -12.32
CA PRO A 251 9.83 -3.90 -10.89
C PRO A 251 9.52 -2.65 -10.06
N LEU A 252 8.88 -2.83 -8.90
CA LEU A 252 8.57 -1.76 -7.96
C LEU A 252 8.99 -2.15 -6.54
N VAL A 253 9.65 -1.23 -5.83
CA VAL A 253 10.20 -1.52 -4.49
C VAL A 253 9.12 -1.89 -3.47
N TYR A 254 7.95 -1.28 -3.56
CA TYR A 254 6.84 -1.60 -2.66
C TYR A 254 6.19 -2.95 -2.98
N ALA A 255 6.27 -3.43 -4.22
CA ALA A 255 5.85 -4.78 -4.58
C ALA A 255 6.68 -5.82 -3.82
N ASP A 256 8.00 -5.66 -3.82
CA ASP A 256 8.92 -6.52 -3.06
C ASP A 256 8.67 -6.45 -1.56
N TYR A 257 8.42 -5.24 -1.03
CA TYR A 257 8.10 -5.06 0.38
C TYR A 257 6.87 -5.87 0.79
N TYR A 258 5.75 -5.70 0.08
CA TYR A 258 4.50 -6.40 0.41
C TYR A 258 4.56 -7.90 0.12
N PHE A 259 5.33 -8.32 -0.87
CA PHE A 259 5.58 -9.75 -1.11
C PHE A 259 6.31 -10.39 0.07
N LEU A 260 7.37 -9.75 0.56
CA LEU A 260 8.11 -10.22 1.73
C LEU A 260 7.27 -10.16 3.01
N GLU A 261 6.45 -9.13 3.19
CA GLU A 261 5.51 -9.03 4.31
C GLU A 261 4.48 -10.17 4.27
N ALA A 262 3.90 -10.43 3.10
CA ALA A 262 2.95 -11.53 2.92
C ALA A 262 3.60 -12.90 3.20
N LEU A 263 4.82 -13.13 2.72
CA LEU A 263 5.57 -14.35 3.04
C LEU A 263 5.85 -14.48 4.53
N HIS A 264 6.18 -13.38 5.20
CA HIS A 264 6.41 -13.38 6.65
C HIS A 264 5.11 -13.68 7.42
N ARG A 265 3.98 -13.10 7.03
CA ARG A 265 2.66 -13.39 7.62
C ARG A 265 2.28 -14.85 7.39
N TYR A 266 2.48 -15.37 6.17
CA TYR A 266 2.24 -16.78 5.84
C TYR A 266 3.09 -17.72 6.70
N LYS A 267 4.41 -17.46 6.78
CA LYS A 267 5.33 -18.23 7.61
C LYS A 267 4.85 -18.31 9.08
N ASN A 268 4.43 -17.17 9.64
CA ASN A 268 3.95 -17.10 11.01
C ASN A 268 2.64 -17.87 11.21
N SER A 269 1.73 -17.81 10.22
CA SER A 269 0.44 -18.54 10.29
C SER A 269 0.60 -20.06 10.24
N GLU A 270 1.63 -20.56 9.56
CA GLU A 270 1.95 -22.00 9.47
C GLU A 270 2.85 -22.50 10.61
N GLY A 271 3.31 -21.60 11.51
CA GLY A 271 4.22 -21.98 12.60
C GLY A 271 5.62 -22.40 12.11
N ILE A 272 5.99 -22.03 10.89
CA ILE A 272 7.31 -22.34 10.30
C ILE A 272 8.36 -21.45 10.98
N LYS A 273 9.36 -22.07 11.61
CA LYS A 273 10.47 -21.37 12.29
C LYS A 273 11.57 -20.94 11.33
#